data_5f6e77968d2814539dbbf6eba03b82d2
#
_entry.id   5f6e77968d2814539dbbf6eba03b82d2
#
_cell.length_a   1.000
_cell.length_b   1.000
_cell.length_c   1.000
_cell.angle_alpha   90.00
_cell.angle_beta   90.00
_cell.angle_gamma   90.00
#
_symmetry.space_group_name_H-M   'P 1'
#
loop_
_entity.id
_entity.type
_entity.pdbx_description
1 polymer ?
#
loop_
_entity_poly.entity_id
_entity_poly.type
_entity_poly.pdbx_seq_one_letter_code
_entity_poly.pdbx_strand_id
1 'polypeptide(L)'
;QQWRDPHFLSFYLLQLEYGERLSDSFGLVWKKPASVAEQLKCSGWIDWQKKEIYLRDTKNRQDASPEMTEELFTQLRKLQSLVSDENTNASFAVGSKWVFPRPTDPTQPINNTSYRVKLKYFHYKMGLATREYIRGKGKRKVYKYTHLLTFKHLRKTYVTTYGRRMGLEAASHRMRHSSMIVTKEHYFNEDKKKLKTHKS
;
A
#
# COMPACT_ATOMS: atom_id res chain seq x y z
N GLN A 1 4.34 -20.74 7.14
CA GLN A 1 3.02 -20.36 7.74
C GLN A 1 2.36 -19.37 6.78
N GLN A 2 1.26 -19.76 6.15
CA GLN A 2 0.57 -18.90 5.19
C GLN A 2 -0.12 -17.75 5.94
N TRP A 3 0.11 -16.50 5.52
CA TRP A 3 -0.58 -15.34 6.06
C TRP A 3 -2.07 -15.39 5.71
N ARG A 4 -2.94 -15.26 6.70
CA ARG A 4 -4.39 -15.51 6.55
C ARG A 4 -5.23 -14.25 6.23
N ASP A 5 -4.63 -13.06 6.11
CA ASP A 5 -5.35 -11.84 5.79
C ASP A 5 -5.13 -11.47 4.31
N PRO A 6 -6.02 -11.86 3.40
CA PRO A 6 -5.85 -11.64 1.97
C PRO A 6 -5.91 -10.14 1.61
N HIS A 7 -6.66 -9.32 2.33
CA HIS A 7 -6.70 -7.88 2.11
C HIS A 7 -5.35 -7.23 2.41
N PHE A 8 -4.77 -7.58 3.57
CA PHE A 8 -3.47 -7.05 3.94
C PHE A 8 -2.37 -7.51 2.96
N LEU A 9 -2.38 -8.78 2.55
CA LEU A 9 -1.39 -9.31 1.61
C LEU A 9 -1.47 -8.60 0.26
N SER A 10 -2.67 -8.42 -0.29
CA SER A 10 -2.89 -7.68 -1.54
C SER A 10 -2.43 -6.22 -1.42
N PHE A 11 -2.71 -5.58 -0.29
CA PHE A 11 -2.24 -4.23 -0.03
C PHE A 11 -0.71 -4.14 0.08
N TYR A 12 -0.09 -5.10 0.77
CA TYR A 12 1.36 -5.16 0.92
C TYR A 12 2.06 -5.33 -0.43
N LEU A 13 1.54 -6.22 -1.31
CA LEU A 13 2.00 -6.38 -2.67
C LEU A 13 1.87 -5.09 -3.48
N LEU A 14 0.71 -4.44 -3.43
CA LEU A 14 0.49 -3.15 -4.09
C LEU A 14 1.54 -2.11 -3.67
N GLN A 15 1.86 -2.04 -2.37
CA GLN A 15 2.87 -1.10 -1.87
C GLN A 15 4.30 -1.49 -2.28
N LEU A 16 4.59 -2.78 -2.36
CA LEU A 16 5.90 -3.29 -2.75
C LEU A 16 6.17 -3.04 -4.24
N GLU A 17 5.18 -3.29 -5.08
CA GLU A 17 5.33 -3.23 -6.54
C GLU A 17 5.18 -1.82 -7.13
N TYR A 18 4.44 -0.93 -6.47
CA TYR A 18 4.18 0.40 -7.02
C TYR A 18 4.64 1.55 -6.13
N GLY A 19 4.90 1.29 -4.85
CA GLY A 19 5.34 2.32 -3.92
C GLY A 19 4.37 3.50 -3.78
N GLU A 20 3.07 3.29 -3.98
CA GLU A 20 2.07 4.35 -3.96
C GLU A 20 1.94 5.01 -2.59
N ARG A 21 1.35 6.22 -2.54
CA ARG A 21 1.00 6.81 -1.25
C ARG A 21 -0.07 5.97 -0.57
N LEU A 22 0.02 5.80 0.73
CA LEU A 22 -0.97 5.00 1.48
C LEU A 22 -2.41 5.52 1.29
N SER A 23 -2.58 6.85 1.27
CA SER A 23 -3.89 7.49 1.03
C SER A 23 -4.49 7.08 -0.31
N ASP A 24 -3.66 6.99 -1.33
CA ASP A 24 -4.11 6.68 -2.69
C ASP A 24 -4.55 5.22 -2.79
N SER A 25 -3.83 4.32 -2.10
CA SER A 25 -4.19 2.90 -2.06
C SER A 25 -5.44 2.60 -1.22
N PHE A 26 -5.67 3.33 -0.13
CA PHE A 26 -6.82 3.07 0.75
C PHE A 26 -8.17 3.33 0.07
N GLY A 27 -8.25 4.36 -0.75
CA GLY A 27 -9.48 4.76 -1.42
C GLY A 27 -9.73 4.08 -2.77
N LEU A 28 -9.07 2.94 -3.06
CA LEU A 28 -9.33 2.16 -4.27
C LEU A 28 -10.68 1.47 -4.22
N VAL A 29 -11.41 1.49 -5.34
CA VAL A 29 -12.67 0.75 -5.52
C VAL A 29 -12.52 -0.31 -6.63
N TRP A 30 -13.36 -1.35 -6.56
CA TRP A 30 -13.31 -2.48 -7.50
C TRP A 30 -13.64 -2.13 -8.95
N LYS A 31 -14.47 -1.10 -9.14
CA LYS A 31 -14.97 -0.69 -10.47
C LYS A 31 -14.95 0.82 -10.57
N LYS A 32 -14.76 1.32 -11.79
CA LYS A 32 -14.92 2.75 -12.09
C LYS A 32 -16.33 3.21 -11.71
N PRO A 33 -16.49 4.22 -10.84
CA PRO A 33 -17.80 4.76 -10.53
C PRO A 33 -18.45 5.44 -11.73
N ALA A 34 -19.77 5.31 -11.87
CA ALA A 34 -20.51 5.82 -13.01
C ALA A 34 -20.53 7.36 -13.07
N SER A 35 -20.66 8.02 -11.93
CA SER A 35 -20.73 9.47 -11.85
C SER A 35 -19.40 10.12 -11.47
N VAL A 36 -19.15 11.33 -11.98
CA VAL A 36 -17.98 12.13 -11.60
C VAL A 36 -17.98 12.42 -10.09
N ALA A 37 -19.14 12.68 -9.51
CA ALA A 37 -19.27 12.94 -8.08
C ALA A 37 -18.81 11.75 -7.21
N GLU A 38 -19.07 10.52 -7.65
CA GLU A 38 -18.59 9.32 -6.96
C GLU A 38 -17.11 9.06 -7.22
N GLN A 39 -16.62 9.34 -8.44
CA GLN A 39 -15.19 9.26 -8.75
C GLN A 39 -14.38 10.20 -7.86
N LEU A 40 -14.91 11.38 -7.51
CA LEU A 40 -14.27 12.32 -6.59
C LEU A 40 -14.18 11.80 -5.15
N LYS A 41 -14.96 10.80 -4.76
CA LYS A 41 -14.96 10.20 -3.41
C LYS A 41 -13.98 9.02 -3.26
N CYS A 42 -13.41 8.53 -4.35
CA CYS A 42 -12.41 7.46 -4.32
C CYS A 42 -11.04 7.97 -4.81
N SER A 43 -9.98 7.25 -4.49
CA SER A 43 -8.62 7.56 -4.96
C SER A 43 -8.28 6.89 -6.30
N GLY A 44 -9.11 5.96 -6.75
CA GLY A 44 -8.91 5.25 -8.00
C GLY A 44 -9.76 3.98 -8.08
N TRP A 45 -9.56 3.20 -9.12
CA TRP A 45 -10.28 1.95 -9.38
C TRP A 45 -9.44 0.94 -10.13
N ILE A 46 -9.89 -0.31 -10.15
CA ILE A 46 -9.27 -1.38 -10.91
C ILE A 46 -9.90 -1.43 -12.31
N ASP A 47 -9.08 -1.30 -13.34
CA ASP A 47 -9.45 -1.59 -14.74
C ASP A 47 -9.02 -3.02 -15.10
N TRP A 48 -9.96 -3.94 -14.99
CA TRP A 48 -9.71 -5.35 -15.22
C TRP A 48 -9.42 -5.70 -16.69
N GLN A 49 -9.97 -4.93 -17.63
CA GLN A 49 -9.79 -5.19 -19.07
C GLN A 49 -8.39 -4.80 -19.52
N LYS A 50 -7.90 -3.67 -19.02
CA LYS A 50 -6.56 -3.17 -19.31
C LYS A 50 -5.48 -3.75 -18.40
N LYS A 51 -5.88 -4.46 -17.34
CA LYS A 51 -4.99 -4.88 -16.23
C LYS A 51 -4.27 -3.68 -15.60
N GLU A 52 -4.96 -2.58 -15.40
CA GLU A 52 -4.41 -1.34 -14.84
C GLU A 52 -5.07 -0.98 -13.52
N ILE A 53 -4.36 -0.20 -12.70
CA ILE A 53 -4.91 0.46 -11.53
C ILE A 53 -4.94 1.95 -11.82
N TYR A 54 -6.12 2.49 -12.10
CA TYR A 54 -6.27 3.93 -12.24
C TYR A 54 -6.14 4.60 -10.87
N LEU A 55 -5.21 5.54 -10.74
CA LEU A 55 -4.93 6.31 -9.54
C LEU A 55 -5.12 7.79 -9.82
N ARG A 56 -6.05 8.40 -9.13
CA ARG A 56 -6.30 9.83 -9.21
C ARG A 56 -5.37 10.58 -8.25
N ASP A 57 -4.64 11.57 -8.74
CA ASP A 57 -3.83 12.44 -7.90
C ASP A 57 -4.53 13.77 -7.60
N THR A 58 -5.09 13.87 -6.41
CA THR A 58 -5.75 15.09 -5.93
C THR A 58 -4.76 16.20 -5.57
N LYS A 59 -3.50 15.87 -5.32
CA LYS A 59 -2.50 16.84 -4.86
C LYS A 59 -1.79 17.53 -6.03
N ASN A 60 -1.34 16.77 -7.02
CA ASN A 60 -0.53 17.29 -8.13
C ASN A 60 -1.31 17.31 -9.46
N ARG A 61 -2.58 16.88 -9.46
CA ARG A 61 -3.45 16.77 -10.64
C ARG A 61 -2.85 15.90 -11.78
N GLN A 62 -2.05 14.90 -11.40
CA GLN A 62 -1.43 13.96 -12.33
C GLN A 62 -1.97 12.56 -12.04
N ASP A 63 -2.96 12.16 -12.79
CA ASP A 63 -3.48 10.80 -12.72
C ASP A 63 -2.47 9.80 -13.29
N ALA A 64 -2.54 8.56 -12.87
CA ALA A 64 -1.69 7.49 -13.36
C ALA A 64 -2.49 6.20 -13.52
N SER A 65 -2.12 5.42 -14.51
CA SER A 65 -2.71 4.10 -14.77
C SER A 65 -1.60 3.06 -14.94
N PRO A 66 -0.92 2.68 -13.84
CA PRO A 66 0.09 1.63 -13.92
C PRO A 66 -0.52 0.28 -14.26
N GLU A 67 0.12 -0.42 -15.18
CA GLU A 67 -0.18 -1.81 -15.48
C GLU A 67 0.11 -2.71 -14.30
N MET A 68 -0.77 -3.67 -14.01
CA MET A 68 -0.57 -4.64 -12.93
C MET A 68 0.41 -5.74 -13.37
N THR A 69 1.28 -6.15 -12.45
CA THR A 69 2.02 -7.40 -12.60
C THR A 69 1.04 -8.57 -12.57
N GLU A 70 1.40 -9.70 -13.18
CA GLU A 70 0.57 -10.91 -13.14
C GLU A 70 0.34 -11.40 -11.71
N GLU A 71 1.32 -11.21 -10.83
CA GLU A 71 1.20 -11.58 -9.42
C GLU A 71 0.14 -10.73 -8.71
N LEU A 72 0.19 -9.40 -8.85
CA LEU A 72 -0.78 -8.51 -8.25
C LEU A 72 -2.18 -8.72 -8.84
N PHE A 73 -2.27 -8.86 -10.18
CA PHE A 73 -3.53 -9.13 -10.87
C PHE A 73 -4.20 -10.40 -10.32
N THR A 74 -3.44 -11.50 -10.26
CA THR A 74 -3.93 -12.78 -9.73
C THR A 74 -4.36 -12.66 -8.27
N GLN A 75 -3.57 -11.97 -7.45
CA GLN A 75 -3.88 -11.77 -6.04
C GLN A 75 -5.15 -10.91 -5.83
N LEU A 76 -5.34 -9.85 -6.63
CA LEU A 76 -6.53 -9.00 -6.56
C LEU A 76 -7.77 -9.74 -7.09
N ARG A 77 -7.65 -10.58 -8.15
CA ARG A 77 -8.75 -11.43 -8.61
C ARG A 77 -9.17 -12.43 -7.56
N LYS A 78 -8.21 -13.09 -6.89
CA LYS A 78 -8.49 -13.97 -5.77
C LYS A 78 -9.18 -13.24 -4.62
N LEU A 79 -8.72 -12.04 -4.29
CA LEU A 79 -9.37 -11.22 -3.27
C LEU A 79 -10.78 -10.84 -3.68
N GLN A 80 -11.01 -10.44 -4.94
CA GLN A 80 -12.33 -10.10 -5.45
C GLN A 80 -13.31 -11.28 -5.36
N SER A 81 -12.87 -12.49 -5.71
CA SER A 81 -13.72 -13.68 -5.58
C SER A 81 -14.14 -13.96 -4.13
N LEU A 82 -13.22 -13.77 -3.17
CA LEU A 82 -13.50 -13.94 -1.74
C LEU A 82 -14.51 -12.92 -1.20
N VAL A 83 -14.53 -11.70 -1.71
CA VAL A 83 -15.47 -10.66 -1.26
C VAL A 83 -16.80 -10.69 -2.02
N SER A 84 -16.87 -11.44 -3.11
CA SER A 84 -18.09 -11.64 -3.91
C SER A 84 -18.87 -12.89 -3.49
N ASP A 85 -18.27 -13.79 -2.73
CA ASP A 85 -18.88 -15.04 -2.28
C ASP A 85 -19.53 -14.85 -0.91
N GLU A 86 -20.85 -14.73 -0.90
CA GLU A 86 -21.67 -14.57 0.31
C GLU A 86 -21.60 -15.79 1.26
N ASN A 87 -21.18 -16.96 0.76
CA ASN A 87 -21.06 -18.18 1.54
C ASN A 87 -19.72 -18.32 2.27
N THR A 88 -18.75 -17.46 1.97
CA THR A 88 -17.50 -17.48 2.70
C THR A 88 -17.63 -16.66 3.99
N ASN A 89 -17.65 -17.34 5.14
CA ASN A 89 -17.47 -16.74 6.48
C ASN A 89 -16.11 -16.00 6.64
N ALA A 90 -15.37 -15.85 5.57
CA ALA A 90 -13.99 -15.35 5.58
C ALA A 90 -13.89 -13.85 5.37
N SER A 91 -14.96 -13.17 4.98
CA SER A 91 -14.83 -11.78 4.59
C SER A 91 -15.87 -10.87 5.23
N PHE A 92 -15.41 -10.03 6.16
CA PHE A 92 -16.16 -8.84 6.62
C PHE A 92 -16.47 -7.86 5.48
N ALA A 93 -15.99 -8.12 4.26
CA ALA A 93 -15.95 -7.21 3.13
C ALA A 93 -16.93 -7.58 2.00
N VAL A 94 -17.79 -8.57 2.22
CA VAL A 94 -18.82 -8.97 1.24
C VAL A 94 -19.67 -7.76 0.85
N GLY A 95 -19.80 -7.53 -0.46
CA GLY A 95 -20.56 -6.41 -1.01
C GLY A 95 -19.88 -5.03 -0.88
N SER A 96 -18.69 -4.91 -0.29
CA SER A 96 -18.00 -3.64 -0.22
C SER A 96 -17.51 -3.17 -1.59
N LYS A 97 -17.72 -1.89 -1.90
CA LYS A 97 -17.14 -1.25 -3.10
C LYS A 97 -15.63 -1.04 -2.98
N TRP A 98 -15.08 -1.02 -1.76
CA TRP A 98 -13.67 -0.75 -1.50
C TRP A 98 -12.82 -2.01 -1.68
N VAL A 99 -11.70 -1.88 -2.33
CA VAL A 99 -10.70 -2.97 -2.43
C VAL A 99 -10.13 -3.29 -1.04
N PHE A 100 -9.97 -2.26 -0.22
CA PHE A 100 -9.46 -2.36 1.15
C PHE A 100 -10.46 -1.74 2.13
N PRO A 101 -11.53 -2.44 2.49
CA PRO A 101 -12.55 -1.94 3.40
C PRO A 101 -12.07 -1.94 4.85
N ARG A 102 -12.71 -1.11 5.66
CA ARG A 102 -12.48 -1.09 7.10
C ARG A 102 -13.14 -2.31 7.76
N PRO A 103 -12.43 -3.08 8.60
CA PRO A 103 -13.00 -4.27 9.22
C PRO A 103 -14.23 -4.02 10.09
N THR A 104 -14.32 -2.86 10.72
CA THR A 104 -15.42 -2.48 11.61
C THR A 104 -16.59 -1.80 10.89
N ASP A 105 -16.38 -1.36 9.65
CA ASP A 105 -17.37 -0.68 8.82
C ASP A 105 -17.00 -0.83 7.35
N PRO A 106 -17.48 -1.88 6.64
CA PRO A 106 -17.13 -2.15 5.25
C PRO A 106 -17.62 -1.10 4.24
N THR A 107 -18.48 -0.18 4.66
CA THR A 107 -18.92 0.95 3.84
C THR A 107 -17.85 2.03 3.70
N GLN A 108 -16.82 1.96 4.54
CA GLN A 108 -15.69 2.89 4.56
C GLN A 108 -14.38 2.23 4.14
N PRO A 109 -13.46 2.98 3.53
CA PRO A 109 -12.13 2.47 3.26
C PRO A 109 -11.34 2.28 4.56
N ILE A 110 -10.36 1.41 4.52
CA ILE A 110 -9.42 1.20 5.63
C ILE A 110 -8.67 2.49 5.97
N ASN A 111 -8.21 2.59 7.20
CA ASN A 111 -7.37 3.69 7.65
C ASN A 111 -5.92 3.26 7.90
N ASN A 112 -5.03 4.26 7.96
CA ASN A 112 -3.60 4.07 8.13
C ASN A 112 -3.21 3.32 9.42
N THR A 113 -3.92 3.57 10.53
CA THR A 113 -3.61 2.96 11.83
C THR A 113 -3.75 1.45 11.80
N SER A 114 -4.85 0.95 11.24
CA SER A 114 -5.10 -0.50 11.14
C SER A 114 -4.01 -1.23 10.34
N TYR A 115 -3.60 -0.67 9.20
CA TYR A 115 -2.55 -1.29 8.38
C TYR A 115 -1.17 -1.20 9.00
N ARG A 116 -0.83 -0.14 9.71
CA ARG A 116 0.44 -0.04 10.44
C ARG A 116 0.56 -1.10 11.52
N VAL A 117 -0.51 -1.39 12.24
CA VAL A 117 -0.52 -2.47 13.24
C VAL A 117 -0.34 -3.83 12.57
N LYS A 118 -1.07 -4.09 11.48
CA LYS A 118 -0.92 -5.33 10.71
C LYS A 118 0.49 -5.50 10.14
N LEU A 119 1.11 -4.42 9.63
CA LEU A 119 2.48 -4.45 9.11
C LEU A 119 3.49 -4.89 10.18
N LYS A 120 3.40 -4.32 11.39
CA LYS A 120 4.27 -4.69 12.51
C LYS A 120 4.15 -6.18 12.86
N TYR A 121 2.92 -6.66 12.94
CA TYR A 121 2.66 -8.06 13.24
C TYR A 121 3.10 -9.00 12.11
N PHE A 122 2.88 -8.62 10.85
CA PHE A 122 3.35 -9.34 9.68
C PHE A 122 4.88 -9.48 9.70
N HIS A 123 5.61 -8.37 9.87
CA HIS A 123 7.07 -8.40 9.94
C HIS A 123 7.57 -9.26 11.11
N TYR A 124 6.89 -9.22 12.26
CA TYR A 124 7.21 -10.11 13.37
C TYR A 124 7.06 -11.58 12.98
N LYS A 125 5.98 -11.96 12.29
CA LYS A 125 5.74 -13.32 11.83
C LYS A 125 6.75 -13.79 10.78
N MET A 126 7.26 -12.86 9.98
CA MET A 126 8.29 -13.11 8.96
C MET A 126 9.72 -13.06 9.53
N GLY A 127 9.91 -12.87 10.84
CA GLY A 127 11.23 -12.74 11.45
C GLY A 127 11.94 -11.41 11.19
N LEU A 128 11.25 -10.44 10.60
CA LEU A 128 11.78 -9.11 10.26
C LEU A 128 11.59 -8.08 11.38
N ALA A 129 10.96 -8.46 12.47
CA ALA A 129 10.74 -7.62 13.64
C ALA A 129 10.76 -8.45 14.91
N THR A 130 11.11 -7.81 16.03
CA THR A 130 10.95 -8.38 17.38
C THR A 130 9.75 -7.78 18.08
N ARG A 131 9.20 -8.48 19.06
CA ARG A 131 8.16 -7.93 19.93
C ARG A 131 8.47 -8.21 21.39
N GLU A 132 8.15 -7.24 22.20
CA GLU A 132 8.26 -7.29 23.65
C GLU A 132 6.86 -7.16 24.27
N TYR A 133 6.55 -7.99 25.26
CA TYR A 133 5.30 -7.86 26.02
C TYR A 133 5.38 -6.66 26.94
N ILE A 134 4.37 -5.80 26.92
CA ILE A 134 4.29 -4.61 27.78
C ILE A 134 3.32 -4.83 28.93
N ARG A 135 2.07 -5.22 28.64
CA ARG A 135 1.02 -5.37 29.66
C ARG A 135 -0.22 -6.09 29.11
N GLY A 136 -1.13 -6.43 30.01
CA GLY A 136 -2.45 -6.99 29.70
C GLY A 136 -2.50 -8.52 29.82
N LYS A 137 -3.69 -9.09 29.85
CA LYS A 137 -3.95 -10.53 29.96
C LYS A 137 -4.86 -11.03 28.81
N GLY A 138 -4.75 -12.29 28.43
CA GLY A 138 -5.60 -12.90 27.42
C GLY A 138 -5.58 -12.16 26.09
N LYS A 139 -6.75 -11.81 25.54
CA LYS A 139 -6.91 -11.09 24.27
C LYS A 139 -6.51 -9.60 24.35
N ARG A 140 -6.32 -9.05 25.58
CA ARG A 140 -5.94 -7.63 25.80
C ARG A 140 -4.44 -7.45 25.98
N LYS A 141 -3.61 -8.41 25.60
CA LYS A 141 -2.16 -8.29 25.64
C LYS A 141 -1.68 -7.19 24.72
N VAL A 142 -0.85 -6.29 25.23
CA VAL A 142 -0.22 -5.18 24.50
C VAL A 142 1.25 -5.51 24.29
N TYR A 143 1.72 -5.35 23.07
CA TYR A 143 3.11 -5.60 22.69
C TYR A 143 3.73 -4.34 22.06
N LYS A 144 5.00 -4.11 22.38
CA LYS A 144 5.86 -3.18 21.64
C LYS A 144 6.57 -3.97 20.53
N TYR A 145 6.52 -3.46 19.33
CA TYR A 145 7.23 -4.03 18.19
C TYR A 145 8.43 -3.15 17.83
N THR A 146 9.60 -3.77 17.71
CA THR A 146 10.76 -3.14 17.10
C THR A 146 10.88 -3.67 15.67
N HIS A 147 10.70 -2.79 14.71
CA HIS A 147 10.71 -3.14 13.29
C HIS A 147 11.46 -2.07 12.51
N LEU A 148 12.21 -2.52 11.50
CA LEU A 148 13.04 -1.64 10.68
C LEU A 148 12.30 -1.09 9.47
N LEU A 149 11.25 -1.79 8.99
CA LEU A 149 10.55 -1.46 7.77
C LEU A 149 9.17 -0.86 8.04
N THR A 150 8.86 0.20 7.31
CA THR A 150 7.53 0.83 7.27
C THR A 150 7.06 0.92 5.82
N PHE A 151 5.80 1.24 5.57
CA PHE A 151 5.34 1.50 4.19
C PHE A 151 6.13 2.63 3.51
N LYS A 152 6.62 3.60 4.26
CA LYS A 152 7.52 4.64 3.73
C LYS A 152 8.82 4.02 3.19
N HIS A 153 9.36 3.01 3.86
CA HIS A 153 10.55 2.30 3.38
C HIS A 153 10.24 1.47 2.13
N LEU A 154 9.07 0.80 2.05
CA LEU A 154 8.67 0.09 0.84
C LEU A 154 8.60 1.06 -0.35
N ARG A 155 7.94 2.20 -0.17
CA ARG A 155 7.91 3.26 -1.19
C ARG A 155 9.32 3.74 -1.55
N LYS A 156 10.18 3.99 -0.55
CA LYS A 156 11.56 4.42 -0.80
C LYS A 156 12.32 3.37 -1.61
N THR A 157 12.23 2.11 -1.23
CA THR A 157 12.88 1.00 -1.94
C THR A 157 12.41 0.94 -3.39
N TYR A 158 11.09 0.95 -3.61
CA TYR A 158 10.54 0.95 -4.96
C TYR A 158 11.10 2.10 -5.81
N VAL A 159 10.99 3.34 -5.34
CA VAL A 159 11.44 4.53 -6.08
C VAL A 159 12.93 4.47 -6.39
N THR A 160 13.74 4.05 -5.41
CA THR A 160 15.20 3.95 -5.60
C THR A 160 15.54 2.86 -6.63
N THR A 161 14.92 1.70 -6.54
CA THR A 161 15.14 0.59 -7.47
C THR A 161 14.66 0.94 -8.87
N TYR A 162 13.45 1.50 -8.99
CA TYR A 162 12.90 1.94 -10.26
C TYR A 162 13.76 3.02 -10.92
N GLY A 163 14.19 4.03 -10.14
CA GLY A 163 15.00 5.12 -10.67
C GLY A 163 16.44 4.71 -11.04
N ARG A 164 17.00 3.69 -10.40
CA ARG A 164 18.27 3.09 -10.83
C ARG A 164 18.16 2.37 -12.17
N ARG A 165 16.99 1.79 -12.48
CA ARG A 165 16.75 1.07 -13.73
C ARG A 165 16.31 1.99 -14.87
N MET A 166 15.44 2.93 -14.59
CA MET A 166 14.70 3.73 -15.58
C MET A 166 15.14 5.20 -15.62
N GLY A 167 15.98 5.62 -14.69
CA GLY A 167 16.41 7.01 -14.54
C GLY A 167 15.57 7.82 -13.55
N LEU A 168 16.17 8.92 -13.08
CA LEU A 168 15.57 9.81 -12.07
C LEU A 168 14.29 10.48 -12.55
N GLU A 169 14.25 10.88 -13.81
CA GLU A 169 13.08 11.52 -14.43
C GLU A 169 11.90 10.58 -14.47
N ALA A 170 12.09 9.34 -14.95
CA ALA A 170 11.07 8.30 -14.96
C ALA A 170 10.54 7.99 -13.55
N ALA A 171 11.44 7.95 -12.55
CA ALA A 171 11.02 7.76 -11.15
C ALA A 171 10.22 8.95 -10.61
N SER A 172 10.59 10.18 -10.96
CA SER A 172 9.87 11.38 -10.57
C SER A 172 8.46 11.40 -11.16
N HIS A 173 8.35 11.13 -12.45
CA HIS A 173 7.07 11.03 -13.16
C HIS A 173 6.19 9.90 -12.56
N ARG A 174 6.77 8.71 -12.36
CA ARG A 174 6.07 7.56 -11.78
C ARG A 174 5.53 7.85 -10.38
N MET A 175 6.26 8.62 -9.58
CA MET A 175 5.84 9.02 -8.23
C MET A 175 4.94 10.25 -8.21
N ARG A 176 4.65 10.82 -9.38
CA ARG A 176 3.83 12.03 -9.50
C ARG A 176 4.37 13.17 -8.63
N HIS A 177 5.71 13.31 -8.60
CA HIS A 177 6.35 14.42 -7.91
C HIS A 177 6.30 15.67 -8.78
N SER A 178 6.08 16.84 -8.14
CA SER A 178 6.03 18.12 -8.82
C SER A 178 7.37 18.54 -9.46
N SER A 179 8.48 17.94 -9.02
CA SER A 179 9.80 18.14 -9.63
C SER A 179 10.73 16.96 -9.38
N MET A 180 11.73 16.80 -10.26
CA MET A 180 12.82 15.82 -10.07
C MET A 180 13.67 16.09 -8.82
N ILE A 181 13.76 17.35 -8.39
CA ILE A 181 14.49 17.74 -7.19
C ILE A 181 13.94 17.02 -5.97
N VAL A 182 12.62 16.97 -5.84
CA VAL A 182 11.94 16.24 -4.74
C VAL A 182 12.34 14.76 -4.76
N THR A 183 12.36 14.13 -5.93
CA THR A 183 12.77 12.72 -6.05
C THR A 183 14.24 12.54 -5.68
N LYS A 184 15.11 13.38 -6.19
CA LYS A 184 16.57 13.34 -5.92
C LYS A 184 16.83 13.49 -4.42
N GLU A 185 16.27 14.50 -3.79
CA GLU A 185 16.51 14.80 -2.37
C GLU A 185 16.01 13.73 -1.42
N HIS A 186 14.82 13.18 -1.69
CA HIS A 186 14.18 12.23 -0.78
C HIS A 186 14.63 10.77 -0.98
N TYR A 187 15.06 10.39 -2.17
CA TYR A 187 15.30 8.99 -2.51
C TYR A 187 16.72 8.67 -2.97
N PHE A 188 17.50 9.66 -3.45
CA PHE A 188 18.84 9.45 -4.03
C PHE A 188 19.98 10.20 -3.31
N ASN A 189 19.68 11.02 -2.30
CA ASN A 189 20.68 11.77 -1.53
C ASN A 189 21.24 10.99 -0.31
N GLU A 190 21.52 9.70 -0.46
CA GLU A 190 22.15 8.93 0.63
C GLU A 190 23.61 9.30 0.89
N ASP A 191 24.31 9.87 -0.08
CA ASP A 191 25.73 10.15 0.02
C ASP A 191 26.08 11.33 0.96
N LYS A 192 25.15 12.26 1.19
CA LYS A 192 25.41 13.40 2.11
C LYS A 192 25.41 13.01 3.60
N LYS A 193 24.81 11.90 3.99
CA LYS A 193 24.84 11.45 5.40
C LYS A 193 26.12 10.68 5.75
N LYS A 194 26.69 9.94 4.81
CA LYS A 194 27.94 9.19 5.03
C LYS A 194 29.16 10.11 5.16
N LEU A 195 29.14 11.28 4.51
CA LEU A 195 30.23 12.27 4.59
C LEU A 195 30.27 13.04 5.92
N LYS A 196 29.18 13.06 6.71
CA LYS A 196 29.16 13.73 8.01
C LYS A 196 29.64 12.85 9.17
N THR A 197 29.67 11.54 9.02
CA THR A 197 30.09 10.58 10.07
C THR A 197 31.60 10.29 10.04
N HIS A 198 32.34 10.81 9.06
CA HIS A 198 33.81 10.68 8.99
C HIS A 198 34.57 11.97 9.37
N LYS A 199 33.90 12.97 9.95
CA LYS A 199 34.52 14.21 10.46
C LYS A 199 34.28 14.38 11.98
N SER A 200 34.44 13.34 12.73
CA SER A 200 34.58 13.43 14.20
C SER A 200 35.63 12.44 14.66
#